data_c6b0f85570b2d7b1e2c3bff97faa2ce7
#
_entry.id   c6b0f85570b2d7b1e2c3bff97faa2ce7
#
_cell.length_a   1.000
_cell.length_b   1.000
_cell.length_c   1.000
_cell.angle_alpha   90.00
_cell.angle_beta   90.00
_cell.angle_gamma   90.00
#
_symmetry.space_group_name_H-M   'P 1'
#
loop_
_entity.id
_entity.type
_entity.pdbx_description
1 polymer ?
#
loop_
_entity_poly.entity_id
_entity_poly.type
_entity_poly.pdbx_seq_one_letter_code
_entity_poly.pdbx_strand_id
1 'polypeptide(L)'
;MVQKNIKILVVDDFPTMRRIIRNLLKDLGFENVDEAEDGQMGHDKVRDNNFDLIVSDWNMPNMDGLSMLQAIRADEKLAHTPVLMVTAEAKKENIVAAAKAGANGYVVKPFTAAVLEEKINKIFDKQGG
;
A
#
# COMPACT_ATOMS: atom_id res chain seq x y z
N MET A 1 -10.62 1.43 15.68
CA MET A 1 -9.16 1.34 15.90
C MET A 1 -8.60 0.15 15.14
N VAL A 2 -7.49 0.35 14.45
CA VAL A 2 -6.88 -0.71 13.64
C VAL A 2 -6.13 -1.69 14.53
N GLN A 3 -6.35 -2.98 14.30
CA GLN A 3 -5.61 -4.01 15.03
C GLN A 3 -4.15 -4.02 14.56
N LYS A 4 -3.22 -4.17 15.50
CA LYS A 4 -1.79 -4.07 15.19
C LYS A 4 -1.17 -5.38 14.68
N ASN A 5 -1.92 -6.47 14.69
CA ASN A 5 -1.47 -7.76 14.15
C ASN A 5 -1.80 -7.97 12.68
N ILE A 6 -2.37 -6.98 12.02
CA ILE A 6 -2.67 -7.08 10.59
C ILE A 6 -1.39 -7.31 9.79
N LYS A 7 -1.54 -8.01 8.67
CA LYS A 7 -0.42 -8.34 7.80
C LYS A 7 -0.33 -7.31 6.67
N ILE A 8 0.81 -6.62 6.61
CA ILE A 8 1.03 -5.52 5.67
C ILE A 8 2.12 -5.89 4.68
N LEU A 9 1.89 -5.61 3.40
CA LEU A 9 2.91 -5.74 2.35
C LEU A 9 3.37 -4.35 1.93
N VAL A 10 4.67 -4.11 1.99
CA VAL A 10 5.29 -2.87 1.50
C VAL A 10 5.95 -3.14 0.16
N VAL A 11 5.51 -2.44 -0.89
CA VAL A 11 6.01 -2.60 -2.24
C VAL A 11 6.71 -1.33 -2.69
N ASP A 12 8.01 -1.40 -2.92
CA ASP A 12 8.82 -0.25 -3.34
C ASP A 12 10.13 -0.82 -3.92
N ASP A 13 10.58 -0.29 -5.05
CA ASP A 13 11.81 -0.78 -5.69
C ASP A 13 13.08 -0.27 -5.02
N PHE A 14 12.95 0.68 -4.09
CA PHE A 14 14.08 1.29 -3.42
C PHE A 14 14.25 0.68 -2.01
N PRO A 15 15.32 -0.11 -1.77
CA PRO A 15 15.48 -0.79 -0.47
C PRO A 15 15.47 0.14 0.73
N THR A 16 16.08 1.32 0.58
CA THR A 16 16.11 2.32 1.66
C THR A 16 14.70 2.79 2.01
N MET A 17 13.87 3.04 1.00
CA MET A 17 12.49 3.47 1.23
C MET A 17 11.65 2.35 1.87
N ARG A 18 11.82 1.09 1.43
CA ARG A 18 11.13 -0.03 2.07
C ARG A 18 11.47 -0.09 3.56
N ARG A 19 12.74 0.10 3.91
CA ARG A 19 13.17 0.11 5.31
C ARG A 19 12.54 1.25 6.09
N ILE A 20 12.50 2.45 5.49
CA ILE A 20 11.89 3.62 6.12
C ILE A 20 10.41 3.36 6.43
N ILE A 21 9.66 2.89 5.44
CA ILE A 21 8.23 2.60 5.61
C ILE A 21 8.03 1.51 6.67
N ARG A 22 8.82 0.46 6.60
CA ARG A 22 8.74 -0.63 7.56
C ARG A 22 9.02 -0.15 8.98
N ASN A 23 10.03 0.72 9.16
CA ASN A 23 10.35 1.28 10.48
C ASN A 23 9.23 2.20 10.99
N LEU A 24 8.61 3.00 10.11
CA LEU A 24 7.47 3.83 10.49
C LEU A 24 6.29 2.97 10.95
N LEU A 25 6.01 1.89 10.23
CA LEU A 25 4.95 0.95 10.61
C LEU A 25 5.26 0.29 11.95
N LYS A 26 6.50 -0.09 12.16
CA LYS A 26 6.93 -0.69 13.43
C LYS A 26 6.75 0.29 14.59
N ASP A 27 7.10 1.56 14.38
CA ASP A 27 6.90 2.61 15.38
C ASP A 27 5.43 2.79 15.73
N LEU A 28 4.54 2.54 14.77
CA LEU A 28 3.09 2.59 15.00
C LEU A 28 2.53 1.31 15.62
N GLY A 29 3.38 0.30 15.83
CA GLY A 29 2.98 -0.96 16.45
C GLY A 29 2.68 -2.10 15.47
N PHE A 30 2.87 -1.89 14.16
CA PHE A 30 2.66 -2.92 13.14
C PHE A 30 3.97 -3.68 12.92
N GLU A 31 4.03 -4.94 13.35
CA GLU A 31 5.24 -5.76 13.23
C GLU A 31 5.14 -6.84 12.16
N ASN A 32 3.95 -7.15 11.70
CA ASN A 32 3.73 -8.21 10.72
C ASN A 32 3.80 -7.63 9.30
N VAL A 33 5.02 -7.30 8.87
CA VAL A 33 5.27 -6.60 7.61
C VAL A 33 6.16 -7.43 6.71
N ASP A 34 5.74 -7.62 5.46
CA ASP A 34 6.55 -8.24 4.41
C ASP A 34 6.86 -7.20 3.34
N GLU A 35 7.78 -7.52 2.44
CA GLU A 35 8.27 -6.59 1.43
C GLU A 35 8.26 -7.21 0.04
N ALA A 36 8.09 -6.35 -0.98
CA ALA A 36 8.28 -6.70 -2.39
C ALA A 36 9.00 -5.56 -3.10
N GLU A 37 9.81 -5.88 -4.09
CA GLU A 37 10.65 -4.88 -4.76
C GLU A 37 10.06 -4.30 -6.04
N ASP A 38 8.95 -4.85 -6.52
CA ASP A 38 8.21 -4.31 -7.65
C ASP A 38 6.76 -4.80 -7.64
N GLY A 39 5.97 -4.29 -8.59
CA GLY A 39 4.55 -4.64 -8.65
C GLY A 39 4.31 -6.10 -8.99
N GLN A 40 5.16 -6.72 -9.80
CA GLN A 40 5.00 -8.12 -10.16
C GLN A 40 5.21 -9.02 -8.95
N MET A 41 6.28 -8.78 -8.20
CA MET A 41 6.55 -9.54 -6.97
C MET A 41 5.46 -9.28 -5.92
N GLY A 42 4.99 -8.02 -5.83
CA GLY A 42 3.90 -7.65 -4.94
C GLY A 42 2.62 -8.40 -5.28
N HIS A 43 2.25 -8.42 -6.54
CA HIS A 43 1.06 -9.14 -7.02
C HIS A 43 1.17 -10.64 -6.73
N ASP A 44 2.34 -11.23 -6.99
CA ASP A 44 2.56 -12.65 -6.72
C ASP A 44 2.42 -12.97 -5.23
N LYS A 45 2.97 -12.14 -4.36
CA LYS A 45 2.86 -12.33 -2.91
C LYS A 45 1.43 -12.20 -2.41
N VAL A 46 0.69 -11.21 -2.92
CA VAL A 46 -0.72 -11.02 -2.54
C VAL A 46 -1.57 -12.20 -2.99
N ARG A 47 -1.31 -12.74 -4.17
CA ARG A 47 -2.01 -13.92 -4.67
C ARG A 47 -1.76 -15.15 -3.81
N ASP A 48 -0.53 -15.33 -3.34
CA ASP A 48 -0.11 -16.55 -2.63
C ASP A 48 -0.29 -16.45 -1.12
N ASN A 49 -0.55 -15.25 -0.59
CA ASN A 49 -0.68 -14.99 0.84
C ASN A 49 -1.84 -14.03 1.08
N ASN A 50 -2.39 -14.04 2.29
CA ASN A 50 -3.43 -13.09 2.67
C ASN A 50 -2.80 -11.88 3.34
N PHE A 51 -2.97 -10.71 2.73
CA PHE A 51 -2.56 -9.44 3.31
C PHE A 51 -3.78 -8.59 3.65
N ASP A 52 -3.68 -7.85 4.74
CA ASP A 52 -4.77 -6.97 5.18
C ASP A 52 -4.61 -5.56 4.64
N LEU A 53 -3.40 -5.19 4.22
CA LEU A 53 -3.10 -3.88 3.67
C LEU A 53 -1.86 -3.96 2.78
N ILE A 54 -1.91 -3.24 1.66
CA ILE A 54 -0.75 -3.07 0.78
C ILE A 54 -0.37 -1.59 0.78
N VAL A 55 0.89 -1.29 1.05
CA VAL A 55 1.46 0.06 0.95
C VAL A 55 2.42 0.04 -0.22
N SER A 56 2.06 0.69 -1.33
CA SER A 56 2.79 0.55 -2.59
C SER A 56 3.25 1.88 -3.15
N ASP A 57 4.52 1.93 -3.57
CA ASP A 57 5.03 3.01 -4.39
C ASP A 57 4.34 2.97 -5.77
N TRP A 58 4.37 4.10 -6.47
CA TRP A 58 3.77 4.20 -7.81
C TRP A 58 4.75 3.75 -8.90
N ASN A 59 5.95 4.34 -8.92
CA ASN A 59 6.93 4.11 -9.99
C ASN A 59 7.87 2.97 -9.63
N MET A 60 7.73 1.85 -10.33
CA MET A 60 8.55 0.66 -10.11
C MET A 60 8.80 -0.04 -11.45
N PRO A 61 9.92 -0.76 -11.59
CA PRO A 61 10.17 -1.55 -12.80
C PRO A 61 9.25 -2.76 -12.87
N ASN A 62 9.20 -3.40 -14.03
CA ASN A 62 8.43 -4.62 -14.33
C ASN A 62 6.92 -4.40 -14.28
N MET A 63 6.38 -3.99 -13.16
CA MET A 63 4.98 -3.64 -13.00
C MET A 63 4.90 -2.49 -11.99
N ASP A 64 4.34 -1.36 -12.40
CA ASP A 64 4.20 -0.21 -11.49
C ASP A 64 3.03 -0.39 -10.51
N GLY A 65 2.92 0.54 -9.56
CA GLY A 65 1.91 0.45 -8.51
C GLY A 65 0.48 0.52 -9.04
N LEU A 66 0.24 1.35 -10.04
CA LEU A 66 -1.09 1.47 -10.65
C LEU A 66 -1.49 0.17 -11.34
N SER A 67 -0.58 -0.42 -12.12
CA SER A 67 -0.82 -1.68 -12.81
C SER A 67 -1.05 -2.83 -11.82
N MET A 68 -0.28 -2.86 -10.73
CA MET A 68 -0.48 -3.84 -9.67
C MET A 68 -1.86 -3.68 -9.03
N LEU A 69 -2.27 -2.44 -8.74
CA LEU A 69 -3.58 -2.15 -8.17
C LEU A 69 -4.69 -2.64 -9.10
N GLN A 70 -4.58 -2.36 -10.40
CA GLN A 70 -5.55 -2.80 -11.39
C GLN A 70 -5.64 -4.33 -11.43
N ALA A 71 -4.50 -5.02 -11.38
CA ALA A 71 -4.47 -6.48 -11.37
C ALA A 71 -5.12 -7.05 -10.12
N ILE A 72 -4.89 -6.44 -8.97
CA ILE A 72 -5.51 -6.85 -7.70
C ILE A 72 -7.02 -6.68 -7.76
N ARG A 73 -7.50 -5.55 -8.28
CA ARG A 73 -8.94 -5.29 -8.38
C ARG A 73 -9.64 -6.19 -9.40
N ALA A 74 -8.91 -6.67 -10.42
CA ALA A 74 -9.45 -7.57 -11.43
C ALA A 74 -9.53 -9.02 -10.94
N ASP A 75 -8.84 -9.38 -9.88
CA ASP A 75 -8.84 -10.73 -9.31
C ASP A 75 -9.94 -10.81 -8.23
N GLU A 76 -10.94 -11.67 -8.43
CA GLU A 76 -12.07 -11.79 -7.50
C GLU A 76 -11.63 -12.11 -6.07
N LYS A 77 -10.57 -12.88 -5.92
CA LYS A 77 -10.06 -13.26 -4.59
C LYS A 77 -9.34 -12.12 -3.89
N LEU A 78 -8.81 -11.17 -4.64
CA LEU A 78 -7.97 -10.09 -4.14
C LEU A 78 -8.67 -8.73 -4.19
N ALA A 79 -9.82 -8.64 -4.84
CA ALA A 79 -10.47 -7.37 -5.17
C ALA A 79 -10.78 -6.47 -3.98
N HIS A 80 -10.85 -7.02 -2.78
CA HIS A 80 -11.16 -6.26 -1.57
C HIS A 80 -9.95 -5.89 -0.73
N THR A 81 -8.74 -6.27 -1.17
CA THR A 81 -7.53 -5.97 -0.40
C THR A 81 -7.26 -4.46 -0.41
N PRO A 82 -7.18 -3.82 0.77
CA PRO A 82 -6.90 -2.38 0.83
C PRO A 82 -5.53 -2.05 0.29
N VAL A 83 -5.45 -0.97 -0.50
CA VAL A 83 -4.19 -0.49 -1.09
C VAL A 83 -4.03 0.99 -0.78
N LEU A 84 -2.92 1.34 -0.14
CA LEU A 84 -2.50 2.72 0.09
C LEU A 84 -1.36 3.03 -0.89
N MET A 85 -1.60 4.00 -1.78
CA MET A 85 -0.59 4.41 -2.75
C MET A 85 0.34 5.46 -2.15
N VAL A 86 1.63 5.30 -2.39
CA VAL A 86 2.68 6.23 -1.93
C VAL A 86 3.37 6.78 -3.16
N THR A 87 3.49 8.11 -3.25
CA THR A 87 4.07 8.74 -4.44
C THR A 87 4.90 9.96 -4.07
N ALA A 88 5.88 10.28 -4.93
CA ALA A 88 6.68 11.49 -4.80
C ALA A 88 5.97 12.70 -5.42
N GLU A 89 4.90 12.50 -6.17
CA GLU A 89 4.21 13.56 -6.88
C GLU A 89 2.72 13.65 -6.53
N ALA A 90 2.27 14.85 -6.16
CA ALA A 90 0.88 15.12 -5.80
C ALA A 90 0.10 15.71 -6.99
N LYS A 91 0.27 15.14 -8.19
CA LYS A 91 -0.47 15.59 -9.36
C LYS A 91 -1.92 15.14 -9.29
N LYS A 92 -2.83 16.08 -9.57
CA LYS A 92 -4.27 15.81 -9.49
C LYS A 92 -4.68 14.63 -10.38
N GLU A 93 -4.16 14.56 -11.60
CA GLU A 93 -4.47 13.47 -12.53
C GLU A 93 -4.02 12.11 -11.99
N ASN A 94 -2.93 12.05 -11.22
CA ASN A 94 -2.47 10.80 -10.62
C ASN A 94 -3.37 10.40 -9.45
N ILE A 95 -3.79 11.37 -8.64
CA ILE A 95 -4.72 11.11 -7.53
C ILE A 95 -6.04 10.57 -8.08
N VAL A 96 -6.57 11.20 -9.13
CA VAL A 96 -7.81 10.77 -9.79
C VAL A 96 -7.64 9.36 -10.38
N ALA A 97 -6.51 9.09 -11.06
CA ALA A 97 -6.26 7.78 -11.65
C ALA A 97 -6.20 6.68 -10.59
N ALA A 98 -5.54 6.95 -9.46
CA ALA A 98 -5.48 6.00 -8.35
C ALA A 98 -6.87 5.72 -7.77
N ALA A 99 -7.66 6.78 -7.55
CA ALA A 99 -9.01 6.63 -7.03
C ALA A 99 -9.90 5.83 -7.97
N LYS A 100 -9.82 6.10 -9.28
CA LYS A 100 -10.59 5.36 -10.29
C LYS A 100 -10.18 3.89 -10.37
N ALA A 101 -8.90 3.60 -10.13
CA ALA A 101 -8.40 2.23 -10.12
C ALA A 101 -8.75 1.49 -8.84
N GLY A 102 -9.29 2.18 -7.84
CA GLY A 102 -9.74 1.56 -6.60
C GLY A 102 -8.76 1.64 -5.44
N ALA A 103 -7.85 2.61 -5.45
CA ALA A 103 -6.97 2.85 -4.29
C ALA A 103 -7.81 3.31 -3.10
N ASN A 104 -7.46 2.82 -1.92
CA ASN A 104 -8.18 3.16 -0.69
C ASN A 104 -7.63 4.41 -0.02
N GLY A 105 -6.42 4.82 -0.39
CA GLY A 105 -5.80 6.02 0.13
C GLY A 105 -4.58 6.41 -0.68
N TYR A 106 -4.02 7.55 -0.33
CA TYR A 106 -2.95 8.17 -1.09
C TYR A 106 -2.10 9.02 -0.15
N VAL A 107 -0.79 8.90 -0.22
CA VAL A 107 0.13 9.68 0.60
C VAL A 107 1.33 10.12 -0.23
N VAL A 108 1.80 11.34 0.00
CA VAL A 108 2.91 11.95 -0.75
C VAL A 108 4.19 11.91 0.07
N LYS A 109 5.28 11.48 -0.56
CA LYS A 109 6.62 11.46 0.06
C LYS A 109 7.22 12.86 0.09
N PRO A 110 7.95 13.23 1.13
CA PRO A 110 8.16 12.49 2.37
C PRO A 110 6.96 12.64 3.31
N PHE A 111 6.73 11.66 4.15
CA PHE A 111 5.62 11.67 5.10
C PHE A 111 6.10 11.22 6.49
N THR A 112 5.33 11.55 7.51
CA THR A 112 5.63 11.18 8.89
C THR A 112 4.83 9.95 9.32
N ALA A 113 5.21 9.37 10.45
CA ALA A 113 4.44 8.27 11.04
C ALA A 113 3.00 8.70 11.33
N ALA A 114 2.80 9.93 11.79
CA ALA A 114 1.46 10.44 12.10
C ALA A 114 0.56 10.50 10.85
N VAL A 115 1.10 10.94 9.71
CA VAL A 115 0.36 10.97 8.46
C VAL A 115 0.03 9.56 7.98
N LEU A 116 1.00 8.65 8.07
CA LEU A 116 0.80 7.25 7.69
C LEU A 116 -0.29 6.61 8.53
N GLU A 117 -0.26 6.84 9.85
CA GLU A 117 -1.28 6.34 10.77
C GLU A 117 -2.66 6.86 10.42
N GLU A 118 -2.77 8.16 10.15
CA GLU A 118 -4.04 8.78 9.76
C GLU A 118 -4.63 8.11 8.53
N LYS A 119 -3.80 7.86 7.51
CA LYS A 119 -4.26 7.24 6.28
C LYS A 119 -4.71 5.79 6.50
N ILE A 120 -3.96 5.05 7.31
CA ILE A 120 -4.32 3.66 7.64
C ILE A 120 -5.64 3.63 8.40
N ASN A 121 -5.79 4.49 9.40
CA ASN A 121 -7.03 4.55 10.19
C ASN A 121 -8.24 4.89 9.30
N LYS A 122 -8.11 5.83 8.38
CA LYS A 122 -9.19 6.19 7.46
C LYS A 122 -9.60 5.00 6.58
N ILE A 123 -8.64 4.23 6.09
CA ILE A 123 -8.92 3.06 5.25
C ILE A 123 -9.77 2.05 6.02
N PHE A 124 -9.37 1.72 7.23
CA PHE A 124 -10.07 0.70 8.01
C PHE A 124 -11.39 1.20 8.58
N ASP A 125 -11.51 2.48 8.90
CA ASP A 125 -12.77 3.07 9.34
C ASP A 125 -13.83 2.98 8.24
N LYS A 126 -13.45 3.25 6.98
CA LYS A 126 -14.37 3.16 5.83
C LYS A 126 -14.81 1.75 5.51
N GLN A 127 -14.09 0.75 5.97
CA GLN A 127 -14.42 -0.65 5.71
C GLN A 127 -15.36 -1.24 6.76
N GLY A 128 -16.03 -0.39 7.50
CA GLY A 128 -17.03 -0.83 8.47
C GLY A 128 -16.46 -1.46 9.71
N GLY A 129 -15.17 -1.20 9.92
CA GLY A 129 -14.47 -1.71 11.09
C GLY A 129 -14.87 -1.03 12.37
#